data_4f2266b435ce4c9d82e53bd71a7b64c3
#
_entry.id   4f2266b435ce4c9d82e53bd71a7b64c3
#
_cell.length_a   1.000
_cell.length_b   1.000
_cell.length_c   1.000
_cell.angle_alpha   90.00
_cell.angle_beta   90.00
_cell.angle_gamma   90.00
#
_symmetry.space_group_name_H-M   'P 1'
#
loop_
_entity.id
_entity.type
_entity.pdbx_description
1 polymer ?
#
loop_
_entity_poly.entity_id
_entity_poly.type
_entity_poly.pdbx_seq_one_letter_code
_entity_poly.pdbx_strand_id
1 'polypeptide(L)'
;MFDLTGKTALVTGATGPIGGSIARTLHSQGATVALSGTRREVLDKLAAELGSRVHVLPTNLADSAETDALVPRAEEAMGQLDILVANAGVTRDNLLVQLRDEDWDQVIAINLTATFRLARAAVRGMMRRRFGRVIAITSVVGATGNAGQGNYVAAKAGITGMIKAIAQEYAKRGVTANCVAPGFIVTPMTDKLNDKQRETIVAKIPANRAGTIEEVAAAVAFLASNEAGYVTGQTLHVNGGMAMI
;
A
#
# COMPACT_ATOMS: atom_id res chain seq x y z
N MET A 1 -13.49 -14.85 10.07
CA MET A 1 -12.06 -14.80 9.67
C MET A 1 -11.66 -13.35 9.43
N PHE A 2 -10.44 -13.02 9.79
CA PHE A 2 -9.84 -11.69 9.62
C PHE A 2 -10.60 -10.57 10.32
N ASP A 3 -11.12 -10.84 11.52
CA ASP A 3 -11.80 -9.84 12.34
C ASP A 3 -10.83 -8.76 12.80
N LEU A 4 -11.17 -7.50 12.48
CA LEU A 4 -10.40 -6.32 12.84
C LEU A 4 -11.16 -5.40 13.80
N THR A 5 -12.19 -5.93 14.48
CA THR A 5 -12.95 -5.17 15.47
C THR A 5 -12.03 -4.60 16.55
N GLY A 6 -12.14 -3.30 16.81
CA GLY A 6 -11.30 -2.59 17.76
C GLY A 6 -9.88 -2.28 17.26
N LYS A 7 -9.52 -2.61 16.02
CA LYS A 7 -8.26 -2.21 15.39
C LYS A 7 -8.40 -0.89 14.65
N THR A 8 -7.30 -0.17 14.56
CA THR A 8 -7.22 1.11 13.85
C THR A 8 -6.24 1.00 12.68
N ALA A 9 -6.65 1.50 11.51
CA ALA A 9 -5.88 1.38 10.28
C ALA A 9 -5.70 2.73 9.58
N LEU A 10 -4.49 3.06 9.15
CA LEU A 10 -4.21 4.17 8.25
C LEU A 10 -3.96 3.63 6.84
N VAL A 11 -4.74 4.09 5.87
CA VAL A 11 -4.59 3.73 4.46
C VAL A 11 -4.18 4.96 3.66
N THR A 12 -2.96 4.94 3.12
CA THR A 12 -2.49 6.00 2.21
C THR A 12 -2.89 5.73 0.77
N GLY A 13 -3.09 6.80 -0.01
CA GLY A 13 -3.58 6.66 -1.39
C GLY A 13 -5.01 6.13 -1.48
N ALA A 14 -5.84 6.36 -0.45
CA ALA A 14 -7.23 5.93 -0.39
C ALA A 14 -8.13 6.58 -1.45
N THR A 15 -7.65 7.62 -2.12
CA THR A 15 -8.34 8.23 -3.28
C THR A 15 -8.17 7.42 -4.57
N GLY A 16 -7.25 6.47 -4.61
CA GLY A 16 -7.07 5.54 -5.72
C GLY A 16 -7.94 4.29 -5.58
N PRO A 17 -8.15 3.52 -6.66
CA PRO A 17 -9.03 2.35 -6.64
C PRO A 17 -8.57 1.27 -5.68
N ILE A 18 -7.29 0.91 -5.67
CA ILE A 18 -6.74 -0.11 -4.76
C ILE A 18 -6.84 0.37 -3.30
N GLY A 19 -6.40 1.59 -3.00
CA GLY A 19 -6.46 2.13 -1.64
C GLY A 19 -7.89 2.27 -1.12
N GLY A 20 -8.83 2.69 -1.97
CA GLY A 20 -10.25 2.74 -1.64
C GLY A 20 -10.84 1.37 -1.36
N SER A 21 -10.52 0.34 -2.17
CA SER A 21 -10.95 -1.04 -1.93
C SER A 21 -10.37 -1.61 -0.63
N ILE A 22 -9.09 -1.36 -0.36
CA ILE A 22 -8.44 -1.74 0.91
C ILE A 22 -9.17 -1.10 2.10
N ALA A 23 -9.46 0.21 2.03
CA ALA A 23 -10.14 0.91 3.11
C ALA A 23 -11.53 0.33 3.39
N ARG A 24 -12.33 0.06 2.34
CA ARG A 24 -13.64 -0.61 2.46
C ARG A 24 -13.52 -1.98 3.11
N THR A 25 -12.57 -2.77 2.66
CA THR A 25 -12.38 -4.13 3.15
C THR A 25 -11.98 -4.13 4.63
N LEU A 26 -10.99 -3.32 5.04
CA LEU A 26 -10.60 -3.23 6.45
C LEU A 26 -11.75 -2.71 7.32
N HIS A 27 -12.50 -1.73 6.85
CA HIS A 27 -13.67 -1.19 7.55
C HIS A 27 -14.78 -2.23 7.71
N SER A 28 -15.09 -3.01 6.66
CA SER A 28 -16.10 -4.08 6.70
C SER A 28 -15.72 -5.22 7.64
N GLN A 29 -14.41 -5.43 7.87
CA GLN A 29 -13.87 -6.37 8.85
C GLN A 29 -13.86 -5.80 10.29
N GLY A 30 -14.39 -4.61 10.52
CA GLY A 30 -14.55 -4.03 11.86
C GLY A 30 -13.52 -2.96 12.24
N ALA A 31 -12.53 -2.65 11.42
CA ALA A 31 -11.53 -1.63 11.74
C ALA A 31 -12.13 -0.21 11.75
N THR A 32 -11.55 0.67 12.57
CA THR A 32 -11.63 2.12 12.38
C THR A 32 -10.57 2.54 11.37
N VAL A 33 -10.94 3.28 10.33
CA VAL A 33 -10.04 3.57 9.21
C VAL A 33 -9.78 5.06 9.05
N ALA A 34 -8.51 5.47 9.03
CA ALA A 34 -8.08 6.79 8.58
C ALA A 34 -7.72 6.74 7.09
N LEU A 35 -8.39 7.58 6.32
CA LEU A 35 -8.24 7.69 4.86
C LEU A 35 -7.30 8.83 4.51
N SER A 36 -6.19 8.56 3.84
CA SER A 36 -5.24 9.57 3.42
C SER A 36 -5.02 9.58 1.90
N GLY A 37 -4.87 10.78 1.37
CA GLY A 37 -4.63 11.06 -0.04
C GLY A 37 -4.74 12.56 -0.32
N THR A 38 -4.45 12.99 -1.54
CA THR A 38 -4.42 14.41 -1.90
C THR A 38 -5.79 15.00 -2.23
N ARG A 39 -6.75 14.18 -2.71
CA ARG A 39 -8.07 14.64 -3.17
C ARG A 39 -9.10 14.54 -2.06
N ARG A 40 -9.24 15.61 -1.27
CA ARG A 40 -10.15 15.65 -0.13
C ARG A 40 -11.57 15.23 -0.47
N GLU A 41 -12.14 15.74 -1.56
CA GLU A 41 -13.50 15.43 -1.98
C GLU A 41 -13.74 13.93 -2.23
N VAL A 42 -12.73 13.22 -2.72
CA VAL A 42 -12.81 11.76 -2.93
C VAL A 42 -12.77 11.03 -1.59
N LEU A 43 -11.96 11.51 -0.65
CA LEU A 43 -11.89 10.96 0.71
C LEU A 43 -13.21 11.19 1.45
N ASP A 44 -13.80 12.39 1.35
CA ASP A 44 -15.07 12.74 2.00
C ASP A 44 -16.21 11.87 1.45
N LYS A 45 -16.25 11.61 0.12
CA LYS A 45 -17.21 10.67 -0.48
C LYS A 45 -17.06 9.26 0.04
N LEU A 46 -15.82 8.76 0.12
CA LEU A 46 -15.54 7.43 0.65
C LEU A 46 -15.90 7.36 2.15
N ALA A 47 -15.62 8.40 2.92
CA ALA A 47 -16.00 8.46 4.32
C ALA A 47 -17.53 8.46 4.50
N ALA A 48 -18.26 9.20 3.68
CA ALA A 48 -19.73 9.20 3.69
C ALA A 48 -20.32 7.82 3.34
N GLU A 49 -19.70 7.09 2.42
CA GLU A 49 -20.07 5.71 2.08
C GLU A 49 -19.85 4.75 3.26
N LEU A 50 -18.72 4.87 3.97
CA LEU A 50 -18.36 4.02 5.10
C LEU A 50 -19.16 4.36 6.37
N GLY A 51 -19.60 5.59 6.52
CA GLY A 51 -20.43 6.06 7.64
C GLY A 51 -19.65 6.28 8.93
N SER A 52 -19.70 5.34 9.85
CA SER A 52 -19.01 5.43 11.15
C SER A 52 -17.59 4.84 11.09
N ARG A 53 -16.79 5.05 12.16
CA ARG A 53 -15.43 4.50 12.31
C ARG A 53 -14.49 4.87 11.16
N VAL A 54 -14.61 6.10 10.66
CA VAL A 54 -13.79 6.62 9.55
C VAL A 54 -13.31 8.04 9.85
N HIS A 55 -12.06 8.33 9.51
CA HIS A 55 -11.44 9.64 9.65
C HIS A 55 -10.79 10.06 8.33
N VAL A 56 -10.95 11.32 7.96
CA VAL A 56 -10.40 11.88 6.70
C VAL A 56 -9.17 12.71 7.02
N LEU A 57 -8.00 12.27 6.53
CA LEU A 57 -6.70 12.89 6.77
C LEU A 57 -6.02 13.22 5.43
N PRO A 58 -6.42 14.30 4.75
CA PRO A 58 -5.79 14.72 3.52
C PRO A 58 -4.31 14.98 3.74
N THR A 59 -3.45 14.50 2.83
CA THR A 59 -2.00 14.59 2.98
C THR A 59 -1.33 14.48 1.62
N ASN A 60 -0.39 15.38 1.35
CA ASN A 60 0.52 15.31 0.22
C ASN A 60 1.84 14.63 0.64
N LEU A 61 2.05 13.39 0.24
CA LEU A 61 3.27 12.65 0.60
C LEU A 61 4.54 13.12 -0.13
N ALA A 62 4.44 14.05 -1.08
CA ALA A 62 5.59 14.76 -1.62
C ALA A 62 6.13 15.81 -0.63
N ASP A 63 5.29 16.28 0.29
CA ASP A 63 5.69 17.18 1.38
C ASP A 63 6.16 16.35 2.59
N SER A 64 7.40 16.59 2.99
CA SER A 64 8.01 15.84 4.09
C SER A 64 7.40 16.19 5.46
N ALA A 65 6.98 17.42 5.67
CA ALA A 65 6.37 17.87 6.93
C ALA A 65 4.95 17.27 7.07
N GLU A 66 4.16 17.30 6.00
CA GLU A 66 2.84 16.64 5.98
C GLU A 66 2.97 15.14 6.20
N THR A 67 3.96 14.49 5.58
CA THR A 67 4.24 13.06 5.75
C THR A 67 4.60 12.72 7.20
N ASP A 68 5.47 13.49 7.83
CA ASP A 68 5.89 13.28 9.23
C ASP A 68 4.74 13.54 10.22
N ALA A 69 3.80 14.42 9.89
CA ALA A 69 2.62 14.71 10.70
C ALA A 69 1.49 13.68 10.56
N LEU A 70 1.47 12.86 9.50
CA LEU A 70 0.30 12.01 9.17
C LEU A 70 0.04 10.93 10.23
N VAL A 71 1.07 10.20 10.68
CA VAL A 71 0.89 9.16 11.70
C VAL A 71 0.48 9.76 13.05
N PRO A 72 1.12 10.84 13.58
CA PRO A 72 0.61 11.53 14.77
C PRO A 72 -0.86 11.95 14.66
N ARG A 73 -1.28 12.55 13.54
CA ARG A 73 -2.68 12.93 13.30
C ARG A 73 -3.63 11.72 13.28
N ALA A 74 -3.18 10.59 12.74
CA ALA A 74 -3.97 9.36 12.74
C ALA A 74 -4.11 8.78 14.16
N GLU A 75 -3.03 8.79 14.95
CA GLU A 75 -3.07 8.36 16.35
C GLU A 75 -3.93 9.28 17.21
N GLU A 76 -3.88 10.60 17.00
CA GLU A 76 -4.77 11.57 17.67
C GLU A 76 -6.25 11.31 17.35
N ALA A 77 -6.58 11.06 16.07
CA ALA A 77 -7.96 10.86 15.63
C ALA A 77 -8.55 9.51 16.09
N MET A 78 -7.74 8.46 16.20
CA MET A 78 -8.18 7.08 16.48
C MET A 78 -7.73 6.55 17.85
N GLY A 79 -6.96 7.33 18.61
CA GLY A 79 -6.38 6.92 19.90
C GLY A 79 -5.08 6.12 19.78
N GLN A 80 -4.88 5.37 18.69
CA GLN A 80 -3.68 4.59 18.39
C GLN A 80 -3.63 4.23 16.89
N LEU A 81 -2.52 3.65 16.44
CA LEU A 81 -2.39 3.10 15.09
C LEU A 81 -1.90 1.65 15.16
N ASP A 82 -2.76 0.70 14.78
CA ASP A 82 -2.46 -0.74 14.79
C ASP A 82 -1.99 -1.25 13.43
N ILE A 83 -2.54 -0.69 12.34
CA ILE A 83 -2.31 -1.16 10.97
C ILE A 83 -1.93 0.04 10.11
N LEU A 84 -0.75 0.00 9.50
CA LEU A 84 -0.32 0.95 8.46
C LEU A 84 -0.37 0.25 7.11
N VAL A 85 -1.17 0.79 6.18
CA VAL A 85 -1.17 0.38 4.77
C VAL A 85 -0.54 1.49 3.93
N ALA A 86 0.74 1.32 3.58
CA ALA A 86 1.47 2.23 2.70
C ALA A 86 1.19 1.85 1.23
N ASN A 87 0.12 2.43 0.68
CA ASN A 87 -0.36 2.13 -0.67
C ASN A 87 -0.13 3.30 -1.65
N ALA A 88 -0.03 4.53 -1.18
CA ALA A 88 0.20 5.68 -2.06
C ALA A 88 1.44 5.49 -2.95
N GLY A 89 1.32 5.89 -4.21
CA GLY A 89 2.43 5.84 -5.15
C GLY A 89 2.09 6.52 -6.46
N VAL A 90 3.14 6.93 -7.15
CA VAL A 90 3.08 7.55 -8.49
C VAL A 90 4.07 6.87 -9.43
N THR A 91 3.82 6.98 -10.73
CA THR A 91 4.76 6.60 -11.78
C THR A 91 5.17 7.82 -12.59
N ARG A 92 6.39 7.82 -13.11
CA ARG A 92 6.93 8.77 -14.08
C ARG A 92 7.77 7.96 -15.04
N ASP A 93 7.09 7.37 -16.01
CA ASP A 93 7.68 6.35 -16.90
C ASP A 93 8.44 7.03 -18.02
N ASN A 94 9.71 6.65 -18.22
CA ASN A 94 10.52 7.00 -19.37
C ASN A 94 11.71 6.03 -19.50
N LEU A 95 12.29 5.91 -20.70
CA LEU A 95 13.51 5.14 -20.88
C LEU A 95 14.64 5.74 -20.02
N LEU A 96 15.53 4.91 -19.50
CA LEU A 96 16.56 5.32 -18.55
C LEU A 96 17.37 6.53 -19.02
N VAL A 97 17.76 6.55 -20.31
CA VAL A 97 18.54 7.65 -20.91
C VAL A 97 17.75 8.97 -21.07
N GLN A 98 16.43 8.94 -20.90
CA GLN A 98 15.53 10.09 -21.03
C GLN A 98 14.82 10.40 -19.71
N LEU A 99 15.05 9.61 -18.67
CA LEU A 99 14.44 9.81 -17.36
C LEU A 99 15.10 11.02 -16.70
N ARG A 100 14.30 12.04 -16.37
CA ARG A 100 14.80 13.26 -15.75
C ARG A 100 14.99 13.05 -14.24
N ASP A 101 15.95 13.77 -13.67
CA ASP A 101 16.24 13.69 -12.24
C ASP A 101 15.03 14.06 -11.39
N GLU A 102 14.22 15.05 -11.81
CA GLU A 102 13.02 15.46 -11.08
C GLU A 102 11.95 14.36 -11.05
N ASP A 103 11.81 13.59 -12.14
CA ASP A 103 10.88 12.45 -12.22
C ASP A 103 11.37 11.27 -11.37
N TRP A 104 12.69 11.06 -11.31
CA TRP A 104 13.31 10.10 -10.39
C TRP A 104 13.06 10.51 -8.94
N ASP A 105 13.44 11.71 -8.57
CA ASP A 105 13.32 12.22 -7.20
C ASP A 105 11.88 12.20 -6.70
N GLN A 106 10.92 12.60 -7.54
CA GLN A 106 9.51 12.58 -7.18
C GLN A 106 9.01 11.16 -6.89
N VAL A 107 9.37 10.18 -7.72
CA VAL A 107 8.96 8.78 -7.53
C VAL A 107 9.60 8.19 -6.27
N ILE A 108 10.88 8.44 -6.04
CA ILE A 108 11.59 7.98 -4.83
C ILE A 108 11.02 8.66 -3.57
N ALA A 109 10.78 9.97 -3.62
CA ALA A 109 10.23 10.72 -2.49
C ALA A 109 8.86 10.18 -2.05
N ILE A 110 7.93 10.03 -3.00
CA ILE A 110 6.54 9.62 -2.69
C ILE A 110 6.45 8.12 -2.41
N ASN A 111 7.08 7.28 -3.23
CA ASN A 111 6.88 5.83 -3.11
C ASN A 111 7.75 5.23 -1.99
N LEU A 112 9.03 5.58 -1.92
CA LEU A 112 9.97 4.95 -0.99
C LEU A 112 10.18 5.77 0.29
N THR A 113 10.60 7.04 0.16
CA THR A 113 10.95 7.87 1.31
C THR A 113 9.75 8.14 2.22
N ALA A 114 8.57 8.44 1.65
CA ALA A 114 7.37 8.62 2.44
C ALA A 114 6.96 7.31 3.16
N THR A 115 7.04 6.17 2.47
CA THR A 115 6.76 4.86 3.10
C THR A 115 7.71 4.60 4.28
N PHE A 116 9.01 4.91 4.15
CA PHE A 116 9.97 4.83 5.25
C PHE A 116 9.57 5.73 6.43
N ARG A 117 9.24 7.00 6.17
CA ARG A 117 8.86 7.98 7.22
C ARG A 117 7.63 7.50 7.99
N LEU A 118 6.60 7.07 7.27
CA LEU A 118 5.36 6.56 7.85
C LEU A 118 5.59 5.30 8.68
N ALA A 119 6.34 4.32 8.15
CA ALA A 119 6.66 3.09 8.85
C ALA A 119 7.46 3.38 10.14
N ARG A 120 8.49 4.23 10.06
CA ARG A 120 9.30 4.65 11.22
C ARG A 120 8.45 5.32 12.31
N ALA A 121 7.49 6.16 11.94
CA ALA A 121 6.59 6.81 12.90
C ALA A 121 5.63 5.79 13.54
N ALA A 122 4.98 4.95 12.73
CA ALA A 122 3.99 3.96 13.18
C ALA A 122 4.59 2.90 14.12
N VAL A 123 5.77 2.36 13.78
CA VAL A 123 6.43 1.31 14.57
C VAL A 123 6.75 1.77 16.00
N ARG A 124 6.99 3.07 16.24
CA ARG A 124 7.24 3.59 17.59
C ARG A 124 6.08 3.33 18.57
N GLY A 125 4.85 3.54 18.14
CA GLY A 125 3.65 3.22 18.92
C GLY A 125 3.38 1.71 18.98
N MET A 126 3.45 1.04 17.85
CA MET A 126 3.20 -0.40 17.70
C MET A 126 4.10 -1.26 18.60
N MET A 127 5.44 -1.00 18.62
CA MET A 127 6.36 -1.78 19.44
C MET A 127 6.14 -1.64 20.95
N ARG A 128 5.63 -0.48 21.41
CA ARG A 128 5.29 -0.24 22.83
C ARG A 128 4.06 -1.05 23.25
N ARG A 129 3.05 -1.09 22.38
CA ARG A 129 1.81 -1.86 22.59
C ARG A 129 1.98 -3.36 22.31
N ARG A 130 3.13 -3.78 21.73
CA ARG A 130 3.42 -5.15 21.32
C ARG A 130 2.40 -5.70 20.32
N PHE A 131 1.90 -4.84 19.47
CA PHE A 131 1.04 -5.17 18.34
C PHE A 131 1.22 -4.14 17.22
N GLY A 132 1.40 -4.61 16.00
CA GLY A 132 1.44 -3.77 14.83
C GLY A 132 1.45 -4.59 13.53
N ARG A 133 0.90 -3.98 12.47
CA ARG A 133 0.87 -4.51 11.11
C ARG A 133 1.33 -3.41 10.15
N VAL A 134 2.51 -3.57 9.57
CA VAL A 134 3.02 -2.70 8.52
C VAL A 134 2.87 -3.43 7.19
N ILE A 135 2.04 -2.91 6.30
CA ILE A 135 1.74 -3.53 5.00
C ILE A 135 2.05 -2.51 3.91
N ALA A 136 2.99 -2.82 3.03
CA ALA A 136 3.35 -1.96 1.91
C ALA A 136 2.85 -2.55 0.58
N ILE A 137 2.17 -1.72 -0.22
CA ILE A 137 1.77 -2.13 -1.56
C ILE A 137 2.95 -1.88 -2.51
N THR A 138 3.53 -2.97 -2.96
CA THR A 138 4.63 -2.95 -3.94
C THR A 138 4.09 -3.15 -5.36
N SER A 139 4.75 -3.95 -6.16
CA SER A 139 4.31 -4.33 -7.51
C SER A 139 5.11 -5.54 -7.96
N VAL A 140 4.53 -6.33 -8.84
CA VAL A 140 5.25 -7.41 -9.54
C VAL A 140 6.52 -6.89 -10.23
N VAL A 141 6.48 -5.69 -10.80
CA VAL A 141 7.65 -5.11 -11.50
C VAL A 141 8.81 -4.76 -10.55
N GLY A 142 8.56 -4.63 -9.25
CA GLY A 142 9.62 -4.48 -8.25
C GLY A 142 10.55 -5.70 -8.16
N ALA A 143 10.07 -6.87 -8.58
CA ALA A 143 10.84 -8.10 -8.63
C ALA A 143 11.31 -8.46 -10.06
N THR A 144 10.46 -8.22 -11.08
CA THR A 144 10.76 -8.62 -12.47
C THR A 144 11.49 -7.54 -13.27
N GLY A 145 11.43 -6.28 -12.84
CA GLY A 145 11.77 -5.14 -13.69
C GLY A 145 10.68 -4.84 -14.72
N ASN A 146 10.72 -3.63 -15.28
CA ASN A 146 9.91 -3.25 -16.44
C ASN A 146 10.61 -2.11 -17.19
N ALA A 147 10.72 -2.24 -18.50
CA ALA A 147 11.33 -1.19 -19.33
C ALA A 147 10.56 0.13 -19.17
N GLY A 148 11.29 1.25 -19.06
CA GLY A 148 10.72 2.57 -18.87
C GLY A 148 10.29 2.91 -17.43
N GLN A 149 10.47 2.02 -16.45
CA GLN A 149 10.05 2.21 -15.06
C GLN A 149 11.21 2.14 -14.06
N GLY A 150 12.42 2.53 -14.44
CA GLY A 150 13.60 2.38 -13.58
C GLY A 150 13.44 2.97 -12.18
N ASN A 151 12.87 4.19 -12.06
CA ASN A 151 12.56 4.85 -10.80
C ASN A 151 11.50 4.11 -9.97
N TYR A 152 10.41 3.69 -10.61
CA TYR A 152 9.32 2.97 -9.94
C TYR A 152 9.76 1.58 -9.46
N VAL A 153 10.47 0.85 -10.31
CA VAL A 153 11.07 -0.46 -9.97
C VAL A 153 12.03 -0.33 -8.80
N ALA A 154 12.95 0.65 -8.84
CA ALA A 154 13.88 0.93 -7.74
C ALA A 154 13.15 1.21 -6.42
N ALA A 155 12.10 2.05 -6.45
CA ALA A 155 11.30 2.35 -5.27
C ALA A 155 10.59 1.10 -4.72
N LYS A 156 9.93 0.30 -5.59
CA LYS A 156 9.17 -0.88 -5.16
C LYS A 156 10.07 -2.02 -4.67
N ALA A 157 11.24 -2.21 -5.28
CA ALA A 157 12.27 -3.13 -4.80
C ALA A 157 12.86 -2.67 -3.46
N GLY A 158 13.16 -1.37 -3.32
CA GLY A 158 13.66 -0.77 -2.07
C GLY A 158 12.69 -0.94 -0.90
N ILE A 159 11.39 -0.78 -1.13
CA ILE A 159 10.35 -1.06 -0.12
C ILE A 159 10.44 -2.51 0.34
N THR A 160 10.55 -3.46 -0.59
CA THR A 160 10.62 -4.90 -0.24
C THR A 160 11.82 -5.21 0.66
N GLY A 161 12.99 -4.62 0.38
CA GLY A 161 14.17 -4.74 1.24
C GLY A 161 13.97 -4.12 2.61
N MET A 162 13.42 -2.90 2.66
CA MET A 162 13.13 -2.18 3.91
C MET A 162 12.12 -2.93 4.80
N ILE A 163 11.07 -3.51 4.23
CA ILE A 163 10.07 -4.29 4.97
C ILE A 163 10.70 -5.52 5.64
N LYS A 164 11.66 -6.19 4.99
CA LYS A 164 12.40 -7.30 5.59
C LYS A 164 13.23 -6.86 6.80
N ALA A 165 13.87 -5.69 6.73
CA ALA A 165 14.62 -5.13 7.86
C ALA A 165 13.68 -4.80 9.03
N ILE A 166 12.55 -4.13 8.79
CA ILE A 166 11.52 -3.84 9.81
C ILE A 166 11.02 -5.13 10.46
N ALA A 167 10.77 -6.18 9.67
CA ALA A 167 10.34 -7.48 10.17
C ALA A 167 11.36 -8.07 11.15
N GLN A 168 12.65 -8.06 10.82
CA GLN A 168 13.70 -8.57 11.69
C GLN A 168 13.86 -7.77 12.99
N GLU A 169 13.79 -6.44 12.90
CA GLU A 169 13.97 -5.55 14.05
C GLU A 169 12.82 -5.66 15.07
N TYR A 170 11.57 -5.79 14.58
CA TYR A 170 10.40 -5.61 15.44
C TYR A 170 9.51 -6.84 15.64
N ALA A 171 9.83 -8.00 15.05
CA ALA A 171 9.06 -9.24 15.23
C ALA A 171 8.92 -9.62 16.73
N LYS A 172 10.00 -9.52 17.52
CA LYS A 172 9.99 -9.78 18.97
C LYS A 172 9.10 -8.81 19.76
N ARG A 173 8.65 -7.72 19.13
CA ARG A 173 7.74 -6.72 19.68
C ARG A 173 6.30 -6.90 19.19
N GLY A 174 5.97 -8.04 18.57
CA GLY A 174 4.62 -8.31 18.09
C GLY A 174 4.23 -7.49 16.84
N VAL A 175 5.21 -6.89 16.13
CA VAL A 175 4.98 -6.16 14.90
C VAL A 175 5.36 -7.04 13.72
N THR A 176 4.43 -7.23 12.78
CA THR A 176 4.73 -7.86 11.49
C THR A 176 4.85 -6.78 10.41
N ALA A 177 5.73 -7.02 9.45
CA ALA A 177 5.92 -6.14 8.30
C ALA A 177 5.95 -6.97 7.02
N ASN A 178 5.06 -6.70 6.07
CA ASN A 178 4.90 -7.48 4.85
C ASN A 178 4.61 -6.58 3.64
N CYS A 179 4.82 -7.13 2.45
CA CYS A 179 4.44 -6.52 1.20
C CYS A 179 3.26 -7.27 0.56
N VAL A 180 2.41 -6.56 -0.15
CA VAL A 180 1.52 -7.11 -1.17
C VAL A 180 2.02 -6.60 -2.51
N ALA A 181 2.26 -7.52 -3.46
CA ALA A 181 2.76 -7.21 -4.80
C ALA A 181 1.70 -7.52 -5.86
N PRO A 182 0.85 -6.55 -6.24
CA PRO A 182 -0.10 -6.74 -7.32
C PRO A 182 0.59 -6.94 -8.67
N GLY A 183 -0.03 -7.74 -9.52
CA GLY A 183 0.30 -7.83 -10.94
C GLY A 183 -0.51 -6.83 -11.77
N PHE A 184 -1.07 -7.29 -12.88
CA PHE A 184 -1.96 -6.51 -13.72
C PHE A 184 -3.37 -6.48 -13.13
N ILE A 185 -3.77 -5.35 -12.54
CA ILE A 185 -5.05 -5.16 -11.85
C ILE A 185 -5.95 -4.23 -12.67
N VAL A 186 -7.23 -4.58 -12.80
CA VAL A 186 -8.24 -3.71 -13.45
C VAL A 186 -8.44 -2.44 -12.64
N THR A 187 -8.18 -1.31 -13.26
CA THR A 187 -8.34 0.03 -12.69
C THR A 187 -8.62 1.02 -13.81
N PRO A 188 -9.15 2.22 -13.54
CA PRO A 188 -9.33 3.25 -14.56
C PRO A 188 -8.04 3.62 -15.33
N MET A 189 -6.88 3.31 -14.77
CA MET A 189 -5.59 3.49 -15.45
C MET A 189 -5.38 2.40 -16.53
N THR A 190 -5.69 1.15 -16.22
CA THR A 190 -5.56 0.02 -17.15
C THR A 190 -6.67 -0.02 -18.19
N ASP A 191 -7.82 0.64 -17.92
CA ASP A 191 -8.92 0.78 -18.89
C ASP A 191 -8.58 1.68 -20.08
N LYS A 192 -7.51 2.47 -19.97
CA LYS A 192 -6.98 3.28 -21.08
C LYS A 192 -6.21 2.48 -22.11
N LEU A 193 -5.85 1.23 -21.81
CA LEU A 193 -5.19 0.33 -22.75
C LEU A 193 -6.20 -0.12 -23.82
N ASN A 194 -5.75 -0.17 -25.07
CA ASN A 194 -6.56 -0.74 -26.14
C ASN A 194 -6.64 -2.28 -25.97
N ASP A 195 -7.60 -2.91 -26.64
CA ASP A 195 -7.89 -4.35 -26.51
C ASP A 195 -6.66 -5.20 -26.83
N LYS A 196 -5.91 -4.87 -27.88
CA LYS A 196 -4.69 -5.61 -28.29
C LYS A 196 -3.59 -5.53 -27.22
N GLN A 197 -3.40 -4.37 -26.57
CA GLN A 197 -2.45 -4.23 -25.48
C GLN A 197 -2.89 -5.04 -24.26
N ARG A 198 -4.18 -4.99 -23.94
CA ARG A 198 -4.78 -5.77 -22.83
C ARG A 198 -4.60 -7.27 -23.08
N GLU A 199 -4.96 -7.77 -24.25
CA GLU A 199 -4.80 -9.18 -24.64
C GLU A 199 -3.33 -9.61 -24.54
N THR A 200 -2.40 -8.80 -25.03
CA THR A 200 -0.95 -9.08 -24.97
C THR A 200 -0.45 -9.23 -23.52
N ILE A 201 -0.98 -8.41 -22.58
CA ILE A 201 -0.61 -8.51 -21.17
C ILE A 201 -1.27 -9.75 -20.54
N VAL A 202 -2.56 -9.94 -20.78
CA VAL A 202 -3.34 -11.06 -20.21
C VAL A 202 -2.78 -12.41 -20.67
N ALA A 203 -2.34 -12.53 -21.93
CA ALA A 203 -1.72 -13.74 -22.45
C ALA A 203 -0.43 -14.16 -21.72
N LYS A 204 0.21 -13.24 -20.99
CA LYS A 204 1.39 -13.52 -20.16
C LYS A 204 1.04 -13.91 -18.72
N ILE A 205 -0.25 -13.87 -18.35
CA ILE A 205 -0.71 -14.20 -17.01
C ILE A 205 -1.25 -15.64 -17.03
N PRO A 206 -0.67 -16.58 -16.27
CA PRO A 206 -1.16 -17.97 -16.22
C PRO A 206 -2.66 -18.12 -15.89
N ALA A 207 -3.18 -17.24 -15.00
CA ALA A 207 -4.62 -17.22 -14.69
C ALA A 207 -5.50 -16.71 -15.86
N ASN A 208 -4.90 -16.26 -16.97
CA ASN A 208 -5.56 -15.79 -18.19
C ASN A 208 -6.59 -14.67 -17.96
N ARG A 209 -6.38 -13.83 -16.97
CA ARG A 209 -7.19 -12.63 -16.67
C ARG A 209 -6.40 -11.60 -15.88
N ALA A 210 -6.86 -10.37 -15.91
CA ALA A 210 -6.44 -9.37 -14.94
C ALA A 210 -6.98 -9.71 -13.54
N GLY A 211 -6.27 -9.27 -12.51
CA GLY A 211 -6.76 -9.31 -11.14
C GLY A 211 -7.72 -8.14 -10.84
N THR A 212 -8.43 -8.24 -9.73
CA THR A 212 -9.34 -7.19 -9.25
C THR A 212 -8.75 -6.45 -8.05
N ILE A 213 -9.26 -5.26 -7.76
CA ILE A 213 -8.85 -4.48 -6.58
C ILE A 213 -9.26 -5.20 -5.28
N GLU A 214 -10.33 -5.98 -5.30
CA GLU A 214 -10.81 -6.77 -4.17
C GLU A 214 -9.87 -7.91 -3.84
N GLU A 215 -9.25 -8.57 -4.83
CA GLU A 215 -8.25 -9.61 -4.61
C GLU A 215 -6.99 -9.06 -3.90
N VAL A 216 -6.59 -7.82 -4.24
CA VAL A 216 -5.51 -7.13 -3.53
C VAL A 216 -5.94 -6.76 -2.10
N ALA A 217 -7.15 -6.25 -1.93
CA ALA A 217 -7.69 -5.86 -0.62
C ALA A 217 -7.85 -7.06 0.32
N ALA A 218 -8.27 -8.23 -0.19
CA ALA A 218 -8.36 -9.47 0.58
C ALA A 218 -6.99 -9.92 1.12
N ALA A 219 -5.94 -9.83 0.31
CA ALA A 219 -4.56 -10.10 0.74
C ALA A 219 -4.11 -9.16 1.87
N VAL A 220 -4.47 -7.87 1.76
CA VAL A 220 -4.19 -6.88 2.81
C VAL A 220 -4.97 -7.19 4.10
N ALA A 221 -6.25 -7.56 4.00
CA ALA A 221 -7.05 -7.92 5.17
C ALA A 221 -6.47 -9.13 5.90
N PHE A 222 -6.03 -10.16 5.17
CA PHE A 222 -5.31 -11.29 5.76
C PHE A 222 -4.07 -10.82 6.54
N LEU A 223 -3.16 -10.05 5.90
CA LEU A 223 -1.93 -9.59 6.55
C LEU A 223 -2.18 -8.62 7.71
N ALA A 224 -3.32 -7.93 7.74
CA ALA A 224 -3.75 -7.04 8.82
C ALA A 224 -4.28 -7.81 10.04
N SER A 225 -4.72 -9.03 9.87
CA SER A 225 -5.43 -9.83 10.86
C SER A 225 -4.51 -10.50 11.90
N ASN A 226 -5.12 -11.10 12.91
CA ASN A 226 -4.42 -11.92 13.89
C ASN A 226 -3.91 -13.24 13.28
N GLU A 227 -4.62 -13.77 12.29
CA GLU A 227 -4.26 -15.01 11.58
C GLU A 227 -2.92 -14.92 10.86
N ALA A 228 -2.50 -13.71 10.46
CA ALA A 228 -1.18 -13.46 9.88
C ALA A 228 -0.09 -13.15 10.91
N GLY A 229 -0.32 -13.38 12.20
CA GLY A 229 0.61 -13.03 13.28
C GLY A 229 1.99 -13.71 13.19
N TYR A 230 2.11 -14.80 12.44
CA TYR A 230 3.39 -15.49 12.18
C TYR A 230 3.94 -15.26 10.78
N VAL A 231 3.29 -14.38 9.99
CA VAL A 231 3.74 -13.99 8.64
C VAL A 231 4.42 -12.63 8.74
N THR A 232 5.75 -12.59 8.55
CA THR A 232 6.52 -11.33 8.57
C THR A 232 7.71 -11.40 7.63
N GLY A 233 8.09 -10.27 7.04
CA GLY A 233 9.17 -10.16 6.05
C GLY A 233 8.81 -10.72 4.67
N GLN A 234 7.54 -11.05 4.42
CA GLN A 234 7.09 -11.71 3.20
C GLN A 234 6.56 -10.71 2.17
N THR A 235 6.61 -11.14 0.92
CA THR A 235 5.90 -10.48 -0.17
C THR A 235 4.82 -11.43 -0.68
N LEU A 236 3.56 -11.07 -0.46
CA LEU A 236 2.42 -11.82 -0.98
C LEU A 236 2.11 -11.34 -2.39
N HIS A 237 2.40 -12.17 -3.37
CA HIS A 237 2.19 -11.87 -4.78
C HIS A 237 0.72 -12.12 -5.16
N VAL A 238 0.03 -11.07 -5.65
CA VAL A 238 -1.35 -11.11 -6.13
C VAL A 238 -1.33 -10.77 -7.63
N ASN A 239 -0.88 -11.73 -8.45
CA ASN A 239 -0.52 -11.46 -9.83
C ASN A 239 -0.98 -12.55 -10.85
N GLY A 240 -1.81 -13.51 -10.44
CA GLY A 240 -2.32 -14.56 -11.31
C GLY A 240 -1.24 -15.51 -11.87
N GLY A 241 -0.07 -15.57 -11.21
CA GLY A 241 1.08 -16.35 -11.67
C GLY A 241 1.99 -15.60 -12.66
N MET A 242 1.75 -14.29 -12.89
CA MET A 242 2.58 -13.46 -13.79
C MET A 242 4.07 -13.45 -13.40
N ALA A 243 4.35 -13.57 -12.11
CA ALA A 243 5.68 -13.81 -11.58
C ALA A 243 5.59 -14.74 -10.36
N MET A 244 6.34 -15.84 -10.40
CA MET A 244 6.45 -16.85 -9.33
C MET A 244 7.85 -16.73 -8.73
N ILE A 245 7.97 -16.07 -7.56
CA ILE A 245 9.23 -15.65 -6.96
C ILE A 245 9.27 -16.11 -5.49
#